data_66a3dd6ec14251d9fe26072cfb888614
#
_entry.id   66a3dd6ec14251d9fe26072cfb888614
#
_cell.length_a   1.000
_cell.length_b   1.000
_cell.length_c   1.000
_cell.angle_alpha   90.00
_cell.angle_beta   90.00
_cell.angle_gamma   90.00
#
_symmetry.space_group_name_H-M   'P 1'
#
loop_
_entity.id
_entity.type
_entity.pdbx_description
1 polymer ?
#
loop_
_entity_poly.entity_id
_entity_poly.type
_entity_poly.pdbx_seq_one_letter_code
_entity_poly.pdbx_strand_id
1 'polypeptide(L)'
;MLLSAALLLVGGCTGGWTAAEREIIAGQPAVMRVLTVEDAADLQVLRTTCRNISPRELADPLYTALAEKMVATVTSPEQDGVGIAGPQVGISRNIVAVQRFDKEGEPFEVYPNIRIVATRGEPEPGPEGCLSVPGRRGEVLRWRDIDIRYTAPVTGQEVTERIQGFTAVIFQHETDHLKGILYTDKLSHE
;
A
#
# COMPACT_ATOMS: atom_id res chain seq x y z
N MET A 1 43.19 27.57 26.82
CA MET A 1 42.76 26.87 25.59
C MET A 1 41.76 25.77 25.99
N LEU A 2 40.48 26.04 25.83
CA LEU A 2 39.41 25.10 26.13
C LEU A 2 38.95 24.53 24.79
N LEU A 3 39.25 23.23 24.54
CA LEU A 3 38.69 22.50 23.39
C LEU A 3 37.23 22.15 23.70
N SER A 4 36.32 22.76 22.96
CA SER A 4 34.89 22.38 22.93
C SER A 4 34.73 21.18 22.01
N ALA A 5 34.46 20.01 22.57
CA ALA A 5 34.09 18.82 21.80
C ALA A 5 32.64 18.92 21.34
N ALA A 6 32.43 19.17 20.07
CA ALA A 6 31.10 19.10 19.47
C ALA A 6 30.69 17.63 19.36
N LEU A 7 29.72 17.22 20.18
CA LEU A 7 29.09 15.90 20.11
C LEU A 7 28.15 15.89 18.89
N LEU A 8 28.61 15.31 17.77
CA LEU A 8 27.78 15.00 16.63
C LEU A 8 26.79 13.90 17.04
N LEU A 9 25.56 14.29 17.33
CA LEU A 9 24.43 13.37 17.42
C LEU A 9 24.21 12.79 16.03
N VAL A 10 24.80 11.62 15.76
CA VAL A 10 24.41 10.77 14.66
C VAL A 10 23.02 10.26 15.01
N GLY A 11 21.99 10.93 14.48
CA GLY A 11 20.60 10.48 14.52
C GLY A 11 20.50 9.15 13.79
N GLY A 12 20.74 8.03 14.50
CA GLY A 12 20.45 6.71 14.00
C GLY A 12 18.97 6.66 13.66
N CYS A 13 18.63 6.35 12.38
CA CYS A 13 17.30 5.95 11.99
C CYS A 13 16.92 4.68 12.78
N THR A 14 16.36 4.86 13.98
CA THR A 14 15.78 3.77 14.75
C THR A 14 14.50 3.36 14.02
N GLY A 15 14.60 2.35 13.17
CA GLY A 15 13.49 1.77 12.42
C GLY A 15 12.35 1.38 13.36
N GLY A 16 11.25 2.09 13.28
CA GLY A 16 10.04 1.88 14.05
C GLY A 16 8.91 2.76 13.51
N TRP A 17 7.68 2.49 13.96
CA TRP A 17 6.53 3.32 13.66
C TRP A 17 6.74 4.75 14.22
N THR A 18 6.50 5.76 13.43
CA THR A 18 6.53 7.17 13.89
C THR A 18 5.39 7.44 14.89
N ALA A 19 5.48 8.53 15.62
CA ALA A 19 4.41 8.93 16.55
C ALA A 19 3.07 9.13 15.82
N ALA A 20 3.08 9.77 14.64
CA ALA A 20 1.89 9.97 13.82
C ALA A 20 1.30 8.66 13.32
N GLU A 21 2.13 7.73 12.83
CA GLU A 21 1.65 6.40 12.40
C GLU A 21 1.04 5.61 13.57
N ARG A 22 1.66 5.67 14.76
CA ARG A 22 1.10 5.04 15.97
C ARG A 22 -0.26 5.62 16.33
N GLU A 23 -0.43 6.93 16.26
CA GLU A 23 -1.69 7.60 16.52
C GLU A 23 -2.77 7.18 15.53
N ILE A 24 -2.47 7.13 14.23
CA ILE A 24 -3.38 6.67 13.18
C ILE A 24 -3.79 5.21 13.41
N ILE A 25 -2.81 4.32 13.67
CA ILE A 25 -3.07 2.88 13.83
C ILE A 25 -3.81 2.60 15.14
N ALA A 26 -3.42 3.22 16.26
CA ALA A 26 -4.04 3.00 17.56
C ALA A 26 -5.38 3.74 17.74
N GLY A 27 -5.64 4.75 16.91
CA GLY A 27 -6.86 5.57 16.97
C GLY A 27 -8.14 4.79 16.67
N GLN A 28 -9.28 5.39 17.02
CA GLN A 28 -10.62 4.92 16.63
C GLN A 28 -11.14 5.81 15.51
N PRO A 29 -11.99 5.33 14.63
CA PRO A 29 -12.66 4.01 14.55
C PRO A 29 -11.79 2.90 13.89
N ALA A 30 -12.34 1.67 13.82
CA ALA A 30 -11.72 0.54 13.13
C ALA A 30 -11.61 0.79 11.61
N VAL A 31 -12.57 1.48 11.01
CA VAL A 31 -12.52 1.98 9.62
C VAL A 31 -11.69 3.26 9.61
N MET A 32 -10.60 3.25 8.85
CA MET A 32 -9.68 4.38 8.73
C MET A 32 -10.22 5.42 7.74
N ARG A 33 -9.82 6.68 7.93
CA ARG A 33 -10.08 7.70 6.91
C ARG A 33 -9.28 7.38 5.64
N VAL A 34 -9.95 7.38 4.49
CA VAL A 34 -9.30 7.29 3.19
C VAL A 34 -8.91 8.69 2.72
N LEU A 35 -7.64 8.87 2.39
CA LEU A 35 -7.10 10.12 1.86
C LEU A 35 -7.49 10.28 0.39
N THR A 36 -7.80 11.51 -0.01
CA THR A 36 -8.24 11.77 -1.39
C THR A 36 -7.44 12.89 -2.07
N VAL A 37 -7.44 12.89 -3.40
CA VAL A 37 -6.79 13.94 -4.21
C VAL A 37 -7.47 15.31 -4.10
N GLU A 38 -8.64 15.39 -3.46
CA GLU A 38 -9.40 16.63 -3.29
C GLU A 38 -8.82 17.51 -2.18
N ASP A 39 -8.06 16.90 -1.24
CA ASP A 39 -7.34 17.61 -0.18
C ASP A 39 -5.85 17.70 -0.52
N ALA A 40 -5.27 18.90 -0.43
CA ALA A 40 -3.88 19.13 -0.81
C ALA A 40 -2.87 18.44 0.13
N ALA A 41 -3.19 18.31 1.42
CA ALA A 41 -2.33 17.61 2.38
C ALA A 41 -2.39 16.09 2.15
N ASP A 42 -3.57 15.55 1.88
CA ASP A 42 -3.76 14.15 1.49
C ASP A 42 -2.96 13.82 0.22
N LEU A 43 -3.07 14.69 -0.80
CA LEU A 43 -2.36 14.51 -2.06
C LEU A 43 -0.84 14.43 -1.86
N GLN A 44 -0.27 15.22 -0.93
CA GLN A 44 1.15 15.12 -0.60
C GLN A 44 1.52 13.74 -0.05
N VAL A 45 0.67 13.16 0.81
CA VAL A 45 0.88 11.79 1.33
C VAL A 45 0.75 10.78 0.21
N LEU A 46 -0.31 10.86 -0.60
CA LEU A 46 -0.58 9.96 -1.73
C LEU A 46 0.53 9.97 -2.79
N ARG A 47 1.30 11.07 -2.90
CA ARG A 47 2.43 11.21 -3.83
C ARG A 47 3.78 10.82 -3.22
N THR A 48 3.80 10.38 -1.97
CA THR A 48 5.05 9.98 -1.30
C THR A 48 5.42 8.53 -1.64
N THR A 49 6.69 8.29 -1.96
CA THR A 49 7.20 6.91 -2.07
C THR A 49 7.26 6.26 -0.69
N CYS A 50 6.68 5.10 -0.56
CA CYS A 50 6.59 4.35 0.68
C CYS A 50 7.90 3.64 1.03
N ARG A 51 8.24 3.60 2.31
CA ARG A 51 9.34 2.81 2.82
C ARG A 51 8.90 1.40 3.21
N ASN A 52 9.82 0.45 3.14
CA ASN A 52 9.56 -0.91 3.60
C ASN A 52 9.30 -0.96 5.11
N ILE A 53 8.54 -1.96 5.52
CA ILE A 53 8.31 -2.33 6.91
C ILE A 53 9.49 -3.20 7.35
N SER A 54 10.18 -2.80 8.41
CA SER A 54 11.31 -3.55 8.95
C SER A 54 10.86 -4.82 9.69
N PRO A 55 11.75 -5.81 9.91
CA PRO A 55 11.41 -7.00 10.70
C PRO A 55 10.89 -6.67 12.11
N ARG A 56 11.42 -5.61 12.73
CA ARG A 56 10.95 -5.14 14.04
C ARG A 56 9.52 -4.60 13.98
N GLU A 57 9.18 -3.88 12.91
CA GLU A 57 7.83 -3.35 12.70
C GLU A 57 6.83 -4.46 12.36
N LEU A 58 7.24 -5.49 11.61
CA LEU A 58 6.42 -6.67 11.34
C LEU A 58 6.09 -7.45 12.62
N ALA A 59 7.02 -7.50 13.58
CA ALA A 59 6.84 -8.15 14.88
C ALA A 59 6.07 -7.29 15.91
N ASP A 60 5.84 -6.00 15.62
CA ASP A 60 5.10 -5.09 16.51
C ASP A 60 3.58 -5.36 16.38
N PRO A 61 2.81 -5.44 17.47
CA PRO A 61 1.34 -5.56 17.43
C PRO A 61 0.64 -4.52 16.55
N LEU A 62 1.24 -3.34 16.34
CA LEU A 62 0.71 -2.33 15.45
C LEU A 62 0.64 -2.78 13.99
N TYR A 63 1.50 -3.70 13.55
CA TYR A 63 1.40 -4.26 12.21
C TYR A 63 0.08 -5.04 12.03
N THR A 64 -0.25 -5.92 12.97
CA THR A 64 -1.52 -6.67 12.94
C THR A 64 -2.72 -5.73 13.00
N ALA A 65 -2.70 -4.75 13.90
CA ALA A 65 -3.76 -3.76 14.00
C ALA A 65 -3.92 -2.94 12.71
N LEU A 66 -2.83 -2.55 12.05
CA LEU A 66 -2.87 -1.87 10.75
C LEU A 66 -3.49 -2.76 9.67
N ALA A 67 -3.04 -4.02 9.57
CA ALA A 67 -3.55 -4.97 8.59
C ALA A 67 -5.07 -5.18 8.73
N GLU A 68 -5.55 -5.41 9.96
CA GLU A 68 -6.98 -5.58 10.26
C GLU A 68 -7.78 -4.31 9.89
N LYS A 69 -7.27 -3.14 10.24
CA LYS A 69 -7.92 -1.85 9.93
C LYS A 69 -7.96 -1.56 8.42
N MET A 70 -6.89 -1.88 7.70
CA MET A 70 -6.89 -1.72 6.23
C MET A 70 -7.96 -2.58 5.58
N VAL A 71 -8.09 -3.85 6.01
CA VAL A 71 -9.15 -4.74 5.51
C VAL A 71 -10.52 -4.22 5.91
N ALA A 72 -10.73 -3.84 7.18
CA ALA A 72 -12.01 -3.26 7.63
C ALA A 72 -12.37 -1.98 6.86
N THR A 73 -11.38 -1.19 6.46
CA THR A 73 -11.60 0.05 5.69
C THR A 73 -12.04 -0.26 4.27
N VAL A 74 -11.29 -1.11 3.55
CA VAL A 74 -11.58 -1.39 2.14
C VAL A 74 -12.89 -2.15 1.95
N THR A 75 -13.29 -2.96 2.94
CA THR A 75 -14.55 -3.74 2.93
C THR A 75 -15.73 -2.99 3.55
N SER A 76 -15.53 -1.77 4.05
CA SER A 76 -16.63 -1.00 4.61
C SER A 76 -17.66 -0.64 3.53
N PRO A 77 -18.97 -0.55 3.87
CA PRO A 77 -20.01 -0.22 2.90
C PRO A 77 -19.80 1.13 2.19
N GLU A 78 -19.07 2.04 2.83
CA GLU A 78 -18.75 3.36 2.27
C GLU A 78 -17.69 3.29 1.18
N GLN A 79 -16.80 2.29 1.25
CA GLN A 79 -15.68 2.15 0.32
C GLN A 79 -15.96 1.08 -0.75
N ASP A 80 -16.45 -0.09 -0.32
CA ASP A 80 -16.76 -1.24 -1.21
C ASP A 80 -15.65 -1.50 -2.25
N GLY A 81 -14.40 -1.48 -1.76
CA GLY A 81 -13.21 -1.58 -2.59
C GLY A 81 -12.68 -3.00 -2.69
N VAL A 82 -11.81 -3.24 -3.66
CA VAL A 82 -11.15 -4.55 -3.90
C VAL A 82 -9.66 -4.54 -3.54
N GLY A 83 -9.11 -3.37 -3.24
CA GLY A 83 -7.73 -3.16 -2.81
C GLY A 83 -7.54 -1.82 -2.12
N ILE A 84 -6.51 -1.73 -1.27
CA ILE A 84 -6.10 -0.50 -0.59
C ILE A 84 -4.62 -0.57 -0.23
N ALA A 85 -3.90 0.54 -0.38
CA ALA A 85 -2.50 0.69 -0.04
C ALA A 85 -2.29 1.57 1.20
N GLY A 86 -1.17 1.36 1.90
CA GLY A 86 -0.82 2.10 3.10
C GLY A 86 -0.95 3.64 2.99
N PRO A 87 -0.43 4.30 1.92
CA PRO A 87 -0.55 5.75 1.79
C PRO A 87 -2.00 6.25 1.70
N GLN A 88 -2.94 5.43 1.22
CA GLN A 88 -4.36 5.80 1.16
C GLN A 88 -5.01 5.93 2.57
N VAL A 89 -4.41 5.34 3.58
CA VAL A 89 -4.85 5.47 4.98
C VAL A 89 -3.86 6.28 5.83
N GLY A 90 -3.01 7.08 5.20
CA GLY A 90 -2.06 7.95 5.88
C GLY A 90 -0.78 7.26 6.38
N ILE A 91 -0.54 6.01 5.97
CA ILE A 91 0.61 5.21 6.38
C ILE A 91 1.57 5.05 5.21
N SER A 92 2.63 5.87 5.13
CA SER A 92 3.61 5.83 4.03
C SER A 92 4.55 4.62 4.13
N ARG A 93 3.96 3.42 4.20
CA ARG A 93 4.64 2.13 4.29
C ARG A 93 4.28 1.25 3.12
N ASN A 94 5.23 0.41 2.73
CA ASN A 94 5.02 -0.59 1.69
C ASN A 94 4.16 -1.74 2.24
N ILE A 95 2.85 -1.57 2.16
CA ILE A 95 1.82 -2.53 2.55
C ILE A 95 0.57 -2.31 1.70
N VAL A 96 -0.04 -3.39 1.25
CA VAL A 96 -1.32 -3.38 0.55
C VAL A 96 -2.25 -4.45 1.10
N ALA A 97 -3.55 -4.23 1.04
CA ALA A 97 -4.57 -5.26 1.22
C ALA A 97 -5.30 -5.45 -0.12
N VAL A 98 -5.46 -6.69 -0.57
CA VAL A 98 -6.03 -7.04 -1.89
C VAL A 98 -7.00 -8.19 -1.76
N GLN A 99 -8.16 -8.08 -2.42
CA GLN A 99 -9.10 -9.19 -2.57
C GLN A 99 -8.57 -10.19 -3.60
N ARG A 100 -8.46 -11.44 -3.19
CA ARG A 100 -7.89 -12.52 -3.98
C ARG A 100 -8.97 -13.26 -4.76
N PHE A 101 -9.46 -12.65 -5.85
CA PHE A 101 -10.44 -13.29 -6.76
C PHE A 101 -9.92 -14.57 -7.42
N ASP A 102 -8.62 -14.80 -7.38
CA ASP A 102 -7.95 -16.00 -7.87
C ASP A 102 -7.89 -17.14 -6.84
N LYS A 103 -8.44 -16.95 -5.63
CA LYS A 103 -8.53 -17.94 -4.56
C LYS A 103 -9.99 -18.27 -4.21
N GLU A 104 -10.21 -19.49 -3.71
CA GLU A 104 -11.52 -19.90 -3.21
C GLU A 104 -11.97 -18.99 -2.05
N GLY A 105 -13.21 -18.52 -2.09
CA GLY A 105 -13.79 -17.62 -1.10
C GLY A 105 -13.33 -16.16 -1.23
N GLU A 106 -12.51 -15.85 -2.22
CA GLU A 106 -12.07 -14.48 -2.57
C GLU A 106 -11.60 -13.66 -1.35
N PRO A 107 -10.71 -14.21 -0.49
CA PRO A 107 -10.33 -13.56 0.76
C PRO A 107 -9.55 -12.26 0.52
N PHE A 108 -9.64 -11.32 1.47
CA PHE A 108 -8.68 -10.23 1.54
C PHE A 108 -7.39 -10.72 2.21
N GLU A 109 -6.26 -10.44 1.59
CA GLU A 109 -4.94 -10.75 2.12
C GLU A 109 -4.06 -9.50 2.16
N VAL A 110 -3.14 -9.43 3.14
CA VAL A 110 -2.28 -8.26 3.36
C VAL A 110 -0.82 -8.60 3.05
N TYR A 111 -0.18 -7.74 2.26
CA TYR A 111 1.14 -7.97 1.69
C TYR A 111 2.11 -6.83 2.06
N PRO A 112 2.97 -7.00 3.07
CA PRO A 112 4.03 -6.04 3.38
C PRO A 112 5.22 -6.21 2.43
N ASN A 113 5.90 -5.11 2.15
CA ASN A 113 7.11 -5.04 1.32
C ASN A 113 6.93 -5.63 -0.07
N ILE A 114 5.73 -5.43 -0.64
CA ILE A 114 5.37 -5.99 -1.93
C ILE A 114 6.03 -5.23 -3.08
N ARG A 115 6.39 -5.99 -4.12
CA ARG A 115 6.80 -5.47 -5.43
C ARG A 115 6.42 -6.43 -6.54
N ILE A 116 6.17 -5.92 -7.73
CA ILE A 116 6.04 -6.72 -8.94
C ILE A 116 7.47 -6.99 -9.45
N VAL A 117 7.79 -8.26 -9.70
CA VAL A 117 9.13 -8.69 -10.12
C VAL A 117 9.18 -9.24 -11.54
N ALA A 118 8.04 -9.61 -12.11
CA ALA A 118 7.92 -9.99 -13.51
C ALA A 118 6.51 -9.73 -14.04
N THR A 119 6.41 -9.52 -15.35
CA THR A 119 5.15 -9.41 -16.09
C THR A 119 5.24 -10.33 -17.32
N ARG A 120 4.11 -10.85 -17.81
CA ARG A 120 4.04 -11.74 -18.97
C ARG A 120 2.91 -11.35 -19.91
N GLY A 121 3.12 -11.61 -21.20
CA GLY A 121 2.19 -11.21 -22.27
C GLY A 121 2.24 -9.71 -22.54
N GLU A 122 1.23 -9.23 -23.24
CA GLU A 122 1.04 -7.79 -23.48
C GLU A 122 0.06 -7.22 -22.45
N PRO A 123 0.20 -5.94 -22.08
CA PRO A 123 -0.76 -5.29 -21.22
C PRO A 123 -2.09 -5.08 -21.97
N GLU A 124 -3.18 -5.25 -21.26
CA GLU A 124 -4.54 -5.13 -21.78
C GLU A 124 -5.22 -3.89 -21.18
N PRO A 125 -6.02 -3.16 -21.96
CA PRO A 125 -6.81 -2.05 -21.46
C PRO A 125 -7.92 -2.53 -20.51
N GLY A 126 -8.23 -1.75 -19.51
CA GLY A 126 -9.34 -2.02 -18.61
C GLY A 126 -9.72 -0.82 -17.76
N PRO A 127 -11.00 -0.73 -17.34
CA PRO A 127 -11.48 0.37 -16.54
C PRO A 127 -10.94 0.29 -15.12
N GLU A 128 -10.43 1.41 -14.61
CA GLU A 128 -10.02 1.58 -13.22
C GLU A 128 -10.75 2.75 -12.57
N GLY A 129 -10.96 2.63 -11.27
CA GLY A 129 -11.32 3.69 -10.34
C GLY A 129 -10.44 3.55 -9.10
N CYS A 130 -10.47 4.54 -8.21
CA CYS A 130 -9.66 4.56 -7.02
C CYS A 130 -10.42 5.23 -5.88
N LEU A 131 -10.34 4.64 -4.68
CA LEU A 131 -10.94 5.22 -3.47
C LEU A 131 -10.38 6.63 -3.17
N SER A 132 -9.11 6.87 -3.52
CA SER A 132 -8.46 8.17 -3.36
C SER A 132 -8.77 9.17 -4.48
N VAL A 133 -9.47 8.77 -5.54
CA VAL A 133 -9.86 9.63 -6.67
C VAL A 133 -11.37 9.50 -6.89
N PRO A 134 -12.19 10.06 -5.99
CA PRO A 134 -13.63 9.84 -5.99
C PRO A 134 -14.29 10.35 -7.28
N GLY A 135 -15.34 9.65 -7.70
CA GLY A 135 -16.19 10.06 -8.82
C GLY A 135 -15.54 10.00 -10.22
N ARG A 136 -14.32 9.47 -10.33
CA ARG A 136 -13.58 9.37 -11.60
C ARG A 136 -13.26 7.92 -11.94
N ARG A 137 -13.32 7.61 -13.22
CA ARG A 137 -12.89 6.34 -13.81
C ARG A 137 -12.12 6.61 -15.09
N GLY A 138 -11.28 5.66 -15.50
CA GLY A 138 -10.56 5.76 -16.76
C GLY A 138 -9.96 4.42 -17.17
N GLU A 139 -9.48 4.34 -18.40
CA GLU A 139 -8.88 3.13 -18.94
C GLU A 139 -7.38 3.14 -18.75
N VAL A 140 -6.83 2.02 -18.25
CA VAL A 140 -5.40 1.84 -17.98
C VAL A 140 -4.94 0.51 -18.56
N LEU A 141 -3.73 0.48 -19.10
CA LEU A 141 -3.09 -0.75 -19.57
C LEU A 141 -2.43 -1.49 -18.41
N ARG A 142 -2.83 -2.77 -18.20
CA ARG A 142 -2.28 -3.64 -17.16
C ARG A 142 -2.00 -5.04 -17.68
N TRP A 143 -0.94 -5.65 -17.15
CA TRP A 143 -0.65 -7.05 -17.38
C TRP A 143 -1.62 -7.94 -16.61
N ARG A 144 -2.06 -9.04 -17.25
CA ARG A 144 -2.94 -10.03 -16.62
C ARG A 144 -2.18 -11.21 -16.00
N ASP A 145 -0.87 -11.23 -16.10
CA ASP A 145 0.01 -12.29 -15.57
C ASP A 145 1.30 -11.67 -15.04
N ILE A 146 1.46 -11.71 -13.72
CA ILE A 146 2.58 -11.08 -13.01
C ILE A 146 3.15 -12.01 -11.95
N ASP A 147 4.42 -11.80 -11.58
CA ASP A 147 4.96 -12.31 -10.32
C ASP A 147 5.07 -11.16 -9.32
N ILE A 148 4.50 -11.37 -8.15
CA ILE A 148 4.70 -10.51 -6.99
C ILE A 148 5.77 -11.10 -6.08
N ARG A 149 6.47 -10.23 -5.33
CA ARG A 149 7.35 -10.65 -4.24
C ARG A 149 7.07 -9.79 -3.03
N TYR A 150 6.95 -10.42 -1.87
CA TYR A 150 6.59 -9.76 -0.62
C TYR A 150 7.25 -10.44 0.58
N THR A 151 7.21 -9.83 1.76
CA THR A 151 7.69 -10.44 3.00
C THR A 151 6.54 -11.17 3.69
N ALA A 152 6.67 -12.48 3.93
CA ALA A 152 5.70 -13.24 4.72
C ALA A 152 5.73 -12.74 6.18
N PRO A 153 4.62 -12.20 6.73
CA PRO A 153 4.64 -11.53 8.04
C PRO A 153 5.07 -12.43 9.19
N VAL A 154 4.70 -13.70 9.13
CA VAL A 154 4.98 -14.68 10.20
C VAL A 154 6.43 -15.14 10.22
N THR A 155 7.04 -15.33 9.05
CA THR A 155 8.40 -15.90 8.94
C THR A 155 9.46 -14.84 8.67
N GLY A 156 9.07 -13.65 8.20
CA GLY A 156 9.98 -12.60 7.73
C GLY A 156 10.69 -12.93 6.43
N GLN A 157 10.38 -14.05 5.79
CA GLN A 157 11.02 -14.48 4.54
C GLN A 157 10.36 -13.84 3.32
N GLU A 158 11.14 -13.65 2.25
CA GLU A 158 10.59 -13.26 0.96
C GLU A 158 9.88 -14.45 0.30
N VAL A 159 8.67 -14.20 -0.18
CA VAL A 159 7.85 -15.14 -0.96
C VAL A 159 7.62 -14.55 -2.34
N THR A 160 7.71 -15.39 -3.37
CA THR A 160 7.33 -15.03 -4.74
C THR A 160 6.10 -15.85 -5.14
N GLU A 161 5.08 -15.18 -5.67
CA GLU A 161 3.83 -15.79 -6.07
C GLU A 161 3.43 -15.27 -7.46
N ARG A 162 2.94 -16.16 -8.32
CA ARG A 162 2.38 -15.80 -9.63
C ARG A 162 0.89 -15.49 -9.47
N ILE A 163 0.49 -14.34 -9.99
CA ILE A 163 -0.87 -13.82 -9.93
C ILE A 163 -1.41 -13.61 -11.33
N GLN A 164 -2.64 -14.03 -11.59
CA GLN A 164 -3.26 -13.93 -12.90
C GLN A 164 -4.62 -13.22 -12.86
N GLY A 165 -5.09 -12.79 -14.04
CA GLY A 165 -6.42 -12.23 -14.23
C GLY A 165 -6.61 -10.87 -13.56
N PHE A 166 -7.81 -10.65 -13.00
CA PHE A 166 -8.17 -9.37 -12.39
C PHE A 166 -7.37 -9.05 -11.13
N THR A 167 -7.05 -10.07 -10.33
CA THR A 167 -6.20 -9.90 -9.14
C THR A 167 -4.83 -9.32 -9.49
N ALA A 168 -4.25 -9.67 -10.66
CA ALA A 168 -3.01 -9.08 -11.13
C ALA A 168 -3.15 -7.57 -11.42
N VAL A 169 -4.31 -7.13 -11.91
CA VAL A 169 -4.61 -5.70 -12.13
C VAL A 169 -4.64 -4.95 -10.80
N ILE A 170 -5.35 -5.51 -9.79
CA ILE A 170 -5.44 -4.90 -8.46
C ILE A 170 -4.05 -4.73 -7.85
N PHE A 171 -3.20 -5.77 -7.87
CA PHE A 171 -1.83 -5.66 -7.35
C PHE A 171 -1.02 -4.57 -8.04
N GLN A 172 -1.15 -4.38 -9.35
CA GLN A 172 -0.47 -3.32 -10.08
C GLN A 172 -0.97 -1.94 -9.65
N HIS A 173 -2.29 -1.77 -9.47
CA HIS A 173 -2.89 -0.54 -8.97
C HIS A 173 -2.36 -0.20 -7.57
N GLU A 174 -2.43 -1.14 -6.64
CA GLU A 174 -1.99 -0.93 -5.26
C GLU A 174 -0.47 -0.70 -5.14
N THR A 175 0.34 -1.40 -5.93
CA THR A 175 1.80 -1.16 -5.94
C THR A 175 2.21 0.16 -6.58
N ASP A 176 1.39 0.75 -7.46
CA ASP A 176 1.58 2.10 -7.96
C ASP A 176 1.43 3.13 -6.83
N HIS A 177 0.41 3.00 -5.98
CA HIS A 177 0.26 3.86 -4.80
C HIS A 177 1.50 3.88 -3.91
N LEU A 178 2.19 2.75 -3.76
CA LEU A 178 3.42 2.67 -2.96
C LEU A 178 4.58 3.50 -3.53
N LYS A 179 4.49 3.89 -4.80
CA LYS A 179 5.45 4.73 -5.52
C LYS A 179 4.97 6.18 -5.70
N GLY A 180 3.83 6.53 -5.09
CA GLY A 180 3.18 7.82 -5.28
C GLY A 180 2.54 8.02 -6.65
N ILE A 181 2.23 6.94 -7.36
CA ILE A 181 1.60 6.94 -8.68
C ILE A 181 0.10 6.66 -8.52
N LEU A 182 -0.73 7.48 -9.17
CA LEU A 182 -2.17 7.26 -9.24
C LEU A 182 -2.53 6.71 -10.63
N TYR A 183 -3.64 5.97 -10.73
CA TYR A 183 -4.08 5.44 -12.03
C TYR A 183 -4.30 6.55 -13.06
N THR A 184 -4.65 7.76 -12.61
CA THR A 184 -4.83 8.94 -13.47
C THR A 184 -3.55 9.40 -14.18
N ASP A 185 -2.38 8.97 -13.71
CA ASP A 185 -1.09 9.23 -14.35
C ASP A 185 -0.80 8.25 -15.50
N LYS A 186 -1.63 7.20 -15.62
CA LYS A 186 -1.45 6.07 -16.55
C LYS A 186 -2.65 5.90 -17.49
N LEU A 187 -3.55 6.87 -17.53
CA LEU A 187 -4.69 6.81 -18.45
C LEU A 187 -4.18 6.65 -19.88
N SER A 188 -4.76 5.68 -20.59
CA SER A 188 -4.57 5.56 -22.03
C SER A 188 -5.16 6.82 -22.69
N HIS A 189 -4.33 7.57 -23.37
CA HIS A 189 -4.81 8.66 -24.22
C HIS A 189 -5.43 8.03 -25.47
N GLU A 190 -6.69 8.39 -25.75
CA GLU A 190 -7.29 8.18 -27.07
C GLU A 190 -6.59 9.00 -28.14
#